data_54e2b5972d7746c3d1cb262881b82782
#
_entry.id   54e2b5972d7746c3d1cb262881b82782
#
_cell.length_a   1.000
_cell.length_b   1.000
_cell.length_c   1.000
_cell.angle_alpha   90.00
_cell.angle_beta   90.00
_cell.angle_gamma   90.00
#
_symmetry.space_group_name_H-M   'P 1'
#
loop_
_entity.id
_entity.type
_entity.pdbx_description
1 polymer ?
#
loop_
_entity_poly.entity_id
_entity_poly.type
_entity_poly.pdbx_seq_one_letter_code
_entity_poly.pdbx_strand_id
1 'polypeptide(L)'
;MANQTLRNIASWWMDLFGCGWFLDRQLWGVFDQFEKIEKHFLDNPTPFAPETAISYDETSLCTVAGKPSSARTCAQSVYHVNKFVAPTGTPFGQYLFDDVAFGRAKPKLHYIGGAYALTKKQRLALRAAAEHTSCVFIWNAGYVDLDAGEFSTAAIAEATGFDVEPAGDTPALAIPTEDGKKLGIPKFGFDLKLNPLFAPIPAAGDRVLAKYPNGKPAMVLRTSGKRPQIYIGPTQLSPEVCRAIAKICGIHSYVDNEAVAFANGGYLLVYATKDGDHTVSLKTEADVEDALAGKKLGRFKTKTFPLKSGDVLLMK
;
A
#
# COMPACT_ATOMS: atom_id res chain seq x y z
N MET A 1 -19.40 -0.51 -5.70
CA MET A 1 -20.25 -0.74 -4.53
C MET A 1 -19.51 -1.54 -3.45
N ALA A 2 -19.22 -2.84 -3.58
CA ALA A 2 -18.65 -3.67 -2.50
C ALA A 2 -17.45 -3.05 -1.77
N ASN A 3 -16.49 -2.48 -2.50
CA ASN A 3 -15.35 -1.79 -1.89
C ASN A 3 -15.77 -0.60 -1.01
N GLN A 4 -16.75 0.20 -1.45
CA GLN A 4 -17.25 1.35 -0.69
C GLN A 4 -17.96 0.88 0.58
N THR A 5 -18.87 -0.08 0.45
CA THR A 5 -19.63 -0.65 1.57
C THR A 5 -18.70 -1.24 2.64
N LEU A 6 -17.70 -2.06 2.26
CA LEU A 6 -16.75 -2.62 3.21
C LEU A 6 -15.86 -1.57 3.90
N ARG A 7 -15.71 -0.41 3.29
CA ARG A 7 -14.95 0.72 3.86
C ARG A 7 -15.83 1.73 4.61
N ASN A 8 -17.11 1.44 4.78
CA ASN A 8 -18.12 2.33 5.37
C ASN A 8 -18.28 3.66 4.61
N ILE A 9 -18.12 3.61 3.28
CA ILE A 9 -18.32 4.76 2.39
C ILE A 9 -19.67 4.59 1.72
N ALA A 10 -20.54 5.58 1.85
CA ALA A 10 -21.81 5.59 1.16
C ALA A 10 -21.61 5.71 -0.36
N SER A 11 -22.43 4.98 -1.12
CA SER A 11 -22.47 5.09 -2.58
C SER A 11 -23.61 6.02 -2.96
N TRP A 12 -23.38 6.87 -3.94
CA TRP A 12 -24.43 7.62 -4.61
C TRP A 12 -24.25 7.57 -6.12
N TRP A 13 -25.33 7.65 -6.85
CA TRP A 13 -25.34 7.49 -8.29
C TRP A 13 -25.89 8.75 -8.92
N MET A 14 -25.14 9.30 -9.87
CA MET A 14 -25.57 10.50 -10.58
C MET A 14 -25.70 10.18 -12.07
N ASP A 15 -26.89 10.31 -12.61
CA ASP A 15 -27.12 10.39 -14.04
C ASP A 15 -26.85 11.82 -14.50
N LEU A 16 -25.60 12.12 -14.85
CA LEU A 16 -25.23 13.43 -15.37
C LEU A 16 -26.00 13.66 -16.68
N PHE A 17 -26.65 14.81 -16.77
CA PHE A 17 -27.45 15.25 -17.91
C PHE A 17 -28.77 14.50 -18.13
N GLY A 18 -29.20 13.62 -17.25
CA GLY A 18 -30.44 12.85 -17.41
C GLY A 18 -30.46 11.96 -18.64
N CYS A 19 -29.30 11.40 -19.00
CA CYS A 19 -29.14 10.60 -20.23
C CYS A 19 -29.55 9.13 -20.07
N GLY A 20 -29.98 8.70 -18.89
CA GLY A 20 -30.39 7.33 -18.64
C GLY A 20 -29.23 6.35 -18.54
N TRP A 21 -28.08 6.76 -18.04
CA TRP A 21 -26.89 5.90 -17.89
C TRP A 21 -27.12 4.64 -17.08
N PHE A 22 -28.07 4.71 -16.15
CA PHE A 22 -28.44 3.58 -15.29
C PHE A 22 -29.72 2.88 -15.75
N LEU A 23 -30.20 3.09 -16.98
CA LEU A 23 -31.37 2.45 -17.54
C LEU A 23 -31.04 1.01 -18.00
N ASP A 24 -30.61 0.16 -17.06
CA ASP A 24 -30.26 -1.23 -17.27
C ASP A 24 -30.82 -2.10 -16.13
N ARG A 25 -31.63 -3.12 -16.47
CA ARG A 25 -32.27 -4.01 -15.50
C ARG A 25 -31.27 -4.87 -14.72
N GLN A 26 -30.14 -5.23 -15.32
CA GLN A 26 -29.12 -6.01 -14.62
C GLN A 26 -28.42 -5.17 -13.55
N LEU A 27 -28.16 -3.90 -13.87
CA LEU A 27 -27.59 -2.95 -12.93
C LEU A 27 -28.52 -2.74 -11.71
N TRP A 28 -29.83 -2.57 -11.95
CA TRP A 28 -30.81 -2.45 -10.85
C TRP A 28 -30.89 -3.72 -10.01
N GLY A 29 -30.80 -4.90 -10.61
CA GLY A 29 -30.74 -6.16 -9.86
C GLY A 29 -29.51 -6.24 -8.94
N VAL A 30 -28.37 -5.67 -9.35
CA VAL A 30 -27.18 -5.56 -8.49
C VAL A 30 -27.42 -4.57 -7.34
N PHE A 31 -28.09 -3.44 -7.58
CA PHE A 31 -28.42 -2.49 -6.51
C PHE A 31 -29.31 -3.13 -5.43
N ASP A 32 -30.34 -3.86 -5.81
CA ASP A 32 -31.23 -4.57 -4.87
C ASP A 32 -30.47 -5.59 -4.00
N GLN A 33 -29.47 -6.26 -4.56
CA GLN A 33 -28.60 -7.17 -3.80
C GLN A 33 -27.73 -6.40 -2.80
N PHE A 34 -27.16 -5.27 -3.24
CA PHE A 34 -26.30 -4.46 -2.40
C PHE A 34 -27.04 -3.74 -1.29
N GLU A 35 -28.32 -3.36 -1.46
CA GLU A 35 -29.13 -2.74 -0.42
C GLU A 35 -29.15 -3.60 0.86
N LYS A 36 -29.28 -4.92 0.73
CA LYS A 36 -29.28 -5.84 1.88
C LYS A 36 -27.92 -5.86 2.59
N ILE A 37 -26.84 -5.79 1.82
CA ILE A 37 -25.47 -5.78 2.36
C ILE A 37 -25.18 -4.44 3.03
N GLU A 38 -25.54 -3.33 2.39
CA GLU A 38 -25.41 -1.98 2.96
C GLU A 38 -26.21 -1.84 4.25
N LYS A 39 -27.46 -2.35 4.26
CA LYS A 39 -28.27 -2.40 5.48
C LYS A 39 -27.60 -3.18 6.61
N HIS A 40 -26.96 -4.31 6.30
CA HIS A 40 -26.18 -5.06 7.30
C HIS A 40 -25.08 -4.20 7.94
N PHE A 41 -24.33 -3.41 7.15
CA PHE A 41 -23.27 -2.54 7.64
C PHE A 41 -23.82 -1.32 8.41
N LEU A 42 -24.98 -0.82 8.04
CA LEU A 42 -25.68 0.24 8.78
C LEU A 42 -26.17 -0.25 10.15
N ASP A 43 -26.76 -1.44 10.19
CA ASP A 43 -27.27 -2.04 11.42
C ASP A 43 -26.14 -2.56 12.34
N ASN A 44 -24.99 -2.93 11.76
CA ASN A 44 -23.83 -3.48 12.47
C ASN A 44 -22.55 -2.74 12.08
N PRO A 45 -22.39 -1.47 12.46
CA PRO A 45 -21.25 -0.67 12.04
C PRO A 45 -19.94 -1.23 12.60
N THR A 46 -19.04 -1.61 11.73
CA THR A 46 -17.68 -2.08 12.06
C THR A 46 -16.66 -1.14 11.43
N PRO A 47 -15.82 -0.46 12.23
CA PRO A 47 -14.78 0.42 11.68
C PRO A 47 -13.90 -0.30 10.68
N PHE A 48 -13.63 0.34 9.54
CA PHE A 48 -12.67 -0.18 8.58
C PHE A 48 -11.25 0.15 9.07
N ALA A 49 -10.54 -0.85 9.57
CA ALA A 49 -9.20 -0.72 10.15
C ALA A 49 -8.25 -1.77 9.59
N PRO A 50 -7.81 -1.65 8.33
CA PRO A 50 -6.90 -2.60 7.71
C PRO A 50 -5.52 -2.54 8.35
N GLU A 51 -4.79 -3.68 8.31
CA GLU A 51 -3.45 -3.78 8.88
C GLU A 51 -2.40 -2.99 8.08
N THR A 52 -2.68 -2.67 6.81
CA THR A 52 -1.79 -1.90 5.92
C THR A 52 -2.36 -0.51 5.66
N ALA A 53 -1.51 0.49 5.80
CA ALA A 53 -1.79 1.88 5.43
C ALA A 53 -0.89 2.33 4.28
N ILE A 54 -1.45 3.15 3.40
CA ILE A 54 -0.74 3.99 2.47
C ILE A 54 -1.03 5.42 2.88
N SER A 55 -0.01 6.25 3.05
CA SER A 55 -0.23 7.66 3.35
C SER A 55 0.47 8.59 2.37
N TYR A 56 -0.06 9.79 2.30
CA TYR A 56 0.52 10.92 1.59
C TYR A 56 0.36 12.18 2.44
N ASP A 57 1.32 13.08 2.28
CA ASP A 57 1.32 14.38 2.95
C ASP A 57 0.91 15.48 1.97
N GLU A 58 -0.13 16.23 2.32
CA GLU A 58 -0.68 17.28 1.46
C GLU A 58 0.31 18.43 1.25
N THR A 59 1.05 18.80 2.30
CA THR A 59 2.04 19.85 2.23
C THR A 59 3.18 19.48 1.28
N SER A 60 3.65 18.24 1.35
CA SER A 60 4.66 17.71 0.42
C SER A 60 4.23 17.85 -1.04
N LEU A 61 2.96 17.58 -1.34
CA LEU A 61 2.43 17.74 -2.71
C LEU A 61 2.49 19.19 -3.20
N CYS A 62 2.26 20.16 -2.31
CA CYS A 62 2.30 21.58 -2.64
C CYS A 62 3.72 22.11 -2.88
N THR A 63 4.76 21.41 -2.40
CA THR A 63 6.17 21.82 -2.57
C THR A 63 6.78 21.37 -3.89
N VAL A 64 6.07 20.55 -4.68
CA VAL A 64 6.60 20.04 -5.95
C VAL A 64 6.15 20.88 -7.12
N ALA A 65 7.12 21.30 -7.94
CA ALA A 65 6.82 22.04 -9.17
C ALA A 65 6.05 21.15 -10.17
N GLY A 66 4.99 21.69 -10.77
CA GLY A 66 4.12 21.02 -11.74
C GLY A 66 4.77 20.74 -13.11
N LYS A 67 6.06 20.39 -13.15
CA LYS A 67 6.78 20.03 -14.37
C LYS A 67 6.71 18.51 -14.62
N PRO A 68 6.80 18.05 -15.90
CA PRO A 68 6.79 16.61 -16.20
C PRO A 68 7.84 15.79 -15.46
N SER A 69 9.01 16.37 -15.15
CA SER A 69 10.05 15.73 -14.33
C SER A 69 9.64 15.53 -12.87
N SER A 70 8.85 16.46 -12.33
CA SER A 70 8.31 16.37 -10.96
C SER A 70 7.13 15.42 -10.88
N ALA A 71 6.33 15.30 -11.95
CA ALA A 71 5.21 14.36 -12.01
C ALA A 71 5.66 12.89 -11.82
N ARG A 72 6.89 12.54 -12.20
CA ARG A 72 7.44 11.19 -11.96
C ARG A 72 7.67 10.90 -10.49
N THR A 73 8.16 11.88 -9.73
CA THR A 73 8.39 11.69 -8.29
C THR A 73 7.09 11.79 -7.51
N CYS A 74 6.26 12.77 -7.76
CA CYS A 74 4.98 12.97 -7.08
C CYS A 74 3.93 11.94 -7.47
N ALA A 75 3.65 11.82 -8.75
CA ALA A 75 2.63 10.88 -9.22
C ALA A 75 3.02 9.43 -8.94
N GLN A 76 4.30 9.10 -9.03
CA GLN A 76 4.77 7.75 -8.74
C GLN A 76 4.73 7.42 -7.26
N SER A 77 5.08 8.32 -6.36
CA SER A 77 5.02 8.01 -4.93
C SER A 77 3.60 7.99 -4.38
N VAL A 78 2.69 8.83 -4.84
CA VAL A 78 1.31 8.91 -4.35
C VAL A 78 0.40 7.91 -5.06
N TYR A 79 0.37 7.90 -6.39
CA TYR A 79 -0.54 7.04 -7.15
C TYR A 79 0.00 5.64 -7.37
N HIS A 80 1.32 5.48 -7.53
CA HIS A 80 1.90 4.19 -7.83
C HIS A 80 2.02 3.28 -6.61
N VAL A 81 2.23 3.81 -5.40
CA VAL A 81 2.21 2.96 -4.20
C VAL A 81 0.86 2.28 -4.07
N ASN A 82 -0.23 3.03 -4.25
CA ASN A 82 -1.58 2.47 -4.28
C ASN A 82 -1.73 1.38 -5.36
N LYS A 83 -1.27 1.66 -6.59
CA LYS A 83 -1.31 0.71 -7.72
C LYS A 83 -0.55 -0.58 -7.44
N PHE A 84 0.55 -0.54 -6.69
CA PHE A 84 1.36 -1.73 -6.41
C PHE A 84 0.91 -2.46 -5.14
N VAL A 85 0.36 -1.76 -4.17
CA VAL A 85 -0.16 -2.37 -2.93
C VAL A 85 -1.53 -3.00 -3.16
N ALA A 86 -2.39 -2.39 -3.98
CA ALA A 86 -3.74 -2.88 -4.19
C ALA A 86 -3.81 -4.33 -4.68
N PRO A 87 -3.04 -4.77 -5.73
CA PRO A 87 -3.15 -6.13 -6.26
C PRO A 87 -2.34 -7.16 -5.46
N THR A 88 -2.05 -6.91 -4.18
CA THR A 88 -1.31 -7.85 -3.34
C THR A 88 -2.20 -8.86 -2.63
N GLY A 89 -3.52 -8.75 -2.73
CA GLY A 89 -4.45 -9.55 -1.94
C GLY A 89 -4.48 -9.18 -0.45
N THR A 90 -3.89 -8.04 -0.08
CA THR A 90 -3.81 -7.53 1.29
C THR A 90 -4.73 -6.32 1.45
N PRO A 91 -5.69 -6.32 2.37
CA PRO A 91 -6.52 -5.14 2.65
C PRO A 91 -5.66 -3.95 3.07
N PHE A 92 -5.95 -2.78 2.52
CA PHE A 92 -5.23 -1.55 2.83
C PHE A 92 -6.18 -0.36 2.98
N GLY A 93 -5.74 0.63 3.74
CA GLY A 93 -6.39 1.93 3.88
C GLY A 93 -5.51 3.06 3.34
N GLN A 94 -6.16 4.13 2.89
CA GLN A 94 -5.51 5.37 2.48
C GLN A 94 -5.77 6.42 3.55
N TYR A 95 -4.70 7.07 3.99
CA TYR A 95 -4.73 8.01 5.11
C TYR A 95 -3.94 9.27 4.77
N LEU A 96 -4.27 10.37 5.42
CA LEU A 96 -3.34 11.49 5.50
C LEU A 96 -2.13 11.07 6.35
N PHE A 97 -0.96 11.57 5.99
CA PHE A 97 0.27 11.27 6.73
C PHE A 97 0.12 11.52 8.22
N ASP A 98 -0.46 12.65 8.59
CA ASP A 98 -0.67 13.06 9.98
C ASP A 98 -1.57 12.09 10.76
N ASP A 99 -2.51 11.41 10.12
CA ASP A 99 -3.38 10.44 10.80
C ASP A 99 -2.60 9.23 11.31
N VAL A 100 -1.60 8.80 10.58
CA VAL A 100 -0.75 7.68 10.99
C VAL A 100 0.40 8.16 11.88
N ALA A 101 1.09 9.24 11.51
CA ALA A 101 2.23 9.77 12.26
C ALA A 101 1.86 10.18 13.69
N PHE A 102 0.69 10.80 13.89
CA PHE A 102 0.19 11.19 15.21
C PHE A 102 -0.71 10.14 15.89
N GLY A 103 -0.79 8.92 15.34
CA GLY A 103 -1.42 7.77 15.99
C GLY A 103 -2.94 7.76 16.00
N ARG A 104 -3.62 8.54 15.15
CA ARG A 104 -5.07 8.45 14.93
C ARG A 104 -5.42 7.15 14.20
N ALA A 105 -4.61 6.73 13.23
CA ALA A 105 -4.64 5.40 12.65
C ALA A 105 -3.40 4.60 13.09
N LYS A 106 -3.59 3.30 13.41
CA LYS A 106 -2.52 2.44 13.95
C LYS A 106 -2.36 1.16 13.11
N PRO A 107 -1.87 1.27 11.87
CA PRO A 107 -1.62 0.11 11.03
C PRO A 107 -0.44 -0.71 11.57
N LYS A 108 -0.33 -1.97 11.15
CA LYS A 108 0.87 -2.79 11.37
C LYS A 108 1.97 -2.50 10.34
N LEU A 109 1.57 -2.14 9.12
CA LEU A 109 2.45 -1.81 8.00
C LEU A 109 2.03 -0.46 7.40
N HIS A 110 2.98 0.44 7.21
CA HIS A 110 2.75 1.79 6.69
C HIS A 110 3.67 2.07 5.51
N TYR A 111 3.12 2.26 4.33
CA TYR A 111 3.83 2.75 3.14
C TYR A 111 3.81 4.27 3.12
N ILE A 112 4.98 4.88 3.16
CA ILE A 112 5.19 6.33 3.19
C ILE A 112 5.78 6.75 1.86
N GLY A 113 4.93 7.16 0.95
CA GLY A 113 5.32 7.42 -0.44
C GLY A 113 5.29 8.87 -0.88
N GLY A 114 4.84 9.80 -0.06
CA GLY A 114 4.65 11.19 -0.45
C GLY A 114 4.92 12.21 0.65
N ALA A 115 5.71 11.86 1.64
CA ALA A 115 6.00 12.69 2.81
C ALA A 115 7.44 13.22 2.76
N TYR A 116 7.80 13.97 1.72
CA TYR A 116 9.16 14.48 1.53
C TYR A 116 9.40 15.87 2.13
N ALA A 117 8.37 16.67 2.39
CA ALA A 117 8.47 17.98 3.03
C ALA A 117 7.77 17.93 4.39
N LEU A 118 8.54 17.83 5.46
CA LEU A 118 8.02 17.64 6.81
C LEU A 118 8.57 18.67 7.79
N THR A 119 7.72 19.12 8.71
CA THR A 119 8.16 19.83 9.90
C THR A 119 8.91 18.90 10.86
N LYS A 120 9.73 19.42 11.75
CA LYS A 120 10.39 18.65 12.81
C LYS A 120 9.39 17.86 13.65
N LYS A 121 8.24 18.49 13.97
CA LYS A 121 7.17 17.83 14.72
C LYS A 121 6.66 16.57 14.01
N GLN A 122 6.47 16.63 12.70
CA GLN A 122 6.04 15.50 11.88
C GLN A 122 7.12 14.43 11.77
N ARG A 123 8.39 14.81 11.59
CA ARG A 123 9.51 13.85 11.56
C ARG A 123 9.63 13.08 12.87
N LEU A 124 9.56 13.76 14.00
CA LEU A 124 9.61 13.12 15.32
C LEU A 124 8.39 12.23 15.58
N ALA A 125 7.19 12.66 15.16
CA ALA A 125 5.98 11.85 15.26
C ALA A 125 6.09 10.57 14.43
N LEU A 126 6.57 10.67 13.18
CA LEU A 126 6.82 9.50 12.31
C LEU A 126 7.83 8.54 12.95
N ARG A 127 8.91 9.08 13.50
CA ARG A 127 9.94 8.29 14.20
C ARG A 127 9.38 7.54 15.41
N ALA A 128 8.50 8.19 16.17
CA ALA A 128 7.81 7.56 17.31
C ALA A 128 6.80 6.48 16.85
N ALA A 129 6.06 6.73 15.77
CA ALA A 129 5.14 5.75 15.20
C ALA A 129 5.87 4.48 14.70
N ALA A 130 7.09 4.61 14.18
CA ALA A 130 7.92 3.50 13.72
C ALA A 130 8.31 2.50 14.84
N GLU A 131 8.20 2.86 16.10
CA GLU A 131 8.41 1.94 17.23
C GLU A 131 7.33 0.84 17.32
N HIS A 132 6.15 1.08 16.74
CA HIS A 132 4.99 0.19 16.84
C HIS A 132 4.45 -0.27 15.49
N THR A 133 4.88 0.40 14.42
CA THR A 133 4.44 0.16 13.04
C THR A 133 5.65 -0.19 12.18
N SER A 134 5.54 -1.21 11.32
CA SER A 134 6.53 -1.43 10.25
C SER A 134 6.37 -0.34 9.21
N CYS A 135 7.40 0.47 9.00
CA CYS A 135 7.39 1.55 8.02
C CYS A 135 8.20 1.19 6.78
N VAL A 136 7.67 1.53 5.62
CA VAL A 136 8.33 1.47 4.32
C VAL A 136 8.53 2.90 3.84
N PHE A 137 9.72 3.41 4.03
CA PHE A 137 10.12 4.75 3.60
C PHE A 137 10.52 4.69 2.13
N ILE A 138 9.76 5.37 1.28
CA ILE A 138 9.98 5.36 -0.16
C ILE A 138 10.60 6.68 -0.59
N TRP A 139 11.75 6.59 -1.23
CA TRP A 139 12.52 7.71 -1.78
C TRP A 139 13.07 8.61 -0.65
N ASN A 140 12.58 9.85 -0.50
CA ASN A 140 13.19 10.90 0.31
C ASN A 140 12.27 11.45 1.41
N ALA A 141 11.60 10.57 2.15
CA ALA A 141 10.73 11.00 3.26
C ALA A 141 11.48 11.96 4.22
N GLY A 142 10.95 13.18 4.36
CA GLY A 142 11.53 14.23 5.22
C GLY A 142 12.68 15.04 4.62
N TYR A 143 13.02 14.90 3.33
CA TYR A 143 14.16 15.58 2.71
C TYR A 143 14.06 17.12 2.71
N VAL A 144 12.87 17.67 2.58
CA VAL A 144 12.62 19.11 2.73
C VAL A 144 12.30 19.40 4.19
N ASP A 145 13.20 20.10 4.87
CA ASP A 145 12.96 20.61 6.22
C ASP A 145 12.12 21.88 6.12
N LEU A 146 10.83 21.79 6.47
CA LEU A 146 9.91 22.92 6.38
C LEU A 146 10.20 24.01 7.42
N ASP A 147 10.79 23.66 8.56
CA ASP A 147 11.09 24.62 9.59
C ASP A 147 12.34 25.45 9.24
N ALA A 148 13.34 24.82 8.62
CA ALA A 148 14.57 25.47 8.17
C ALA A 148 14.47 26.03 6.75
N GLY A 149 13.52 25.55 5.93
CA GLY A 149 13.37 25.92 4.52
C GLY A 149 14.50 25.40 3.63
N GLU A 150 15.08 24.24 3.95
CA GLU A 150 16.23 23.69 3.23
C GLU A 150 16.08 22.19 2.88
N PHE A 151 16.94 21.72 1.98
CA PHE A 151 17.09 20.31 1.67
C PHE A 151 18.10 19.66 2.63
N SER A 152 17.69 18.59 3.34
CA SER A 152 18.53 18.01 4.40
C SER A 152 18.45 16.48 4.42
N THR A 153 19.59 15.82 4.24
CA THR A 153 19.69 14.36 4.45
C THR A 153 19.64 14.02 5.93
N ALA A 154 20.04 14.94 6.82
CA ALA A 154 19.88 14.78 8.26
C ALA A 154 18.40 14.75 8.66
N ALA A 155 17.54 15.52 7.98
CA ALA A 155 16.09 15.48 8.20
C ALA A 155 15.48 14.13 7.74
N ILE A 156 16.01 13.50 6.66
CA ILE A 156 15.65 12.12 6.31
C ILE A 156 16.02 11.17 7.45
N ALA A 157 17.24 11.25 7.98
CA ALA A 157 17.69 10.40 9.08
C ALA A 157 16.84 10.60 10.34
N GLU A 158 16.47 11.83 10.68
CA GLU A 158 15.58 12.14 11.80
C GLU A 158 14.19 11.50 11.61
N ALA A 159 13.61 11.59 10.40
CA ALA A 159 12.29 11.06 10.08
C ALA A 159 12.27 9.53 10.04
N THR A 160 13.26 8.92 9.38
CA THR A 160 13.25 7.51 9.02
C THR A 160 14.12 6.62 9.92
N GLY A 161 15.13 7.21 10.55
CA GLY A 161 16.18 6.49 11.25
C GLY A 161 17.23 5.85 10.34
N PHE A 162 17.18 6.09 9.04
CA PHE A 162 18.20 5.66 8.10
C PHE A 162 19.05 6.85 7.65
N ASP A 163 20.35 6.73 7.84
CA ASP A 163 21.29 7.63 7.19
C ASP A 163 21.28 7.36 5.68
N VAL A 164 21.41 8.42 4.90
CA VAL A 164 21.41 8.31 3.44
C VAL A 164 22.51 9.17 2.84
N GLU A 165 22.98 8.76 1.66
CA GLU A 165 23.89 9.54 0.83
C GLU A 165 23.33 9.65 -0.60
N PRO A 166 23.78 10.58 -1.44
CA PRO A 166 23.44 10.60 -2.84
C PRO A 166 23.83 9.28 -3.52
N ALA A 167 22.90 8.69 -4.26
CA ALA A 167 23.17 7.44 -4.97
C ALA A 167 24.23 7.57 -6.07
N GLY A 168 24.46 8.80 -6.55
CA GLY A 168 25.41 9.08 -7.62
C GLY A 168 24.80 8.86 -9.01
N ASP A 169 25.66 8.71 -10.02
CA ASP A 169 25.24 8.52 -11.41
C ASP A 169 24.77 7.07 -11.63
N THR A 170 23.51 6.81 -11.40
CA THR A 170 22.88 5.51 -11.55
C THR A 170 21.39 5.66 -11.87
N PRO A 171 20.77 4.74 -12.62
CA PRO A 171 19.30 4.73 -12.76
C PRO A 171 18.63 4.34 -11.44
N ALA A 172 17.37 4.75 -11.29
CA ALA A 172 16.54 4.42 -10.13
C ALA A 172 16.01 2.97 -10.21
N LEU A 173 16.93 2.02 -10.44
CA LEU A 173 16.68 0.59 -10.63
C LEU A 173 17.29 -0.20 -9.49
N ALA A 174 16.48 -1.01 -8.83
CA ALA A 174 16.91 -1.88 -7.74
C ALA A 174 17.08 -3.33 -8.21
N ILE A 175 18.28 -3.87 -8.05
CA ILE A 175 18.67 -5.25 -8.40
C ILE A 175 18.74 -6.03 -7.09
N PRO A 176 17.96 -7.13 -6.92
CA PRO A 176 17.96 -7.87 -5.66
C PRO A 176 19.32 -8.54 -5.39
N THR A 177 19.73 -8.50 -4.12
CA THR A 177 20.84 -9.30 -3.60
C THR A 177 20.39 -10.76 -3.41
N GLU A 178 21.28 -11.67 -3.05
CA GLU A 178 20.91 -13.04 -2.70
C GLU A 178 19.93 -13.08 -1.51
N ASP A 179 20.11 -12.20 -0.53
CA ASP A 179 19.18 -12.04 0.59
C ASP A 179 17.80 -11.53 0.14
N GLY A 180 17.79 -10.57 -0.78
CA GLY A 180 16.55 -10.08 -1.36
C GLY A 180 15.81 -11.17 -2.14
N LYS A 181 16.51 -11.93 -2.97
CA LYS A 181 15.93 -13.06 -3.73
C LYS A 181 15.30 -14.11 -2.80
N LYS A 182 15.98 -14.48 -1.71
CA LYS A 182 15.44 -15.42 -0.69
C LYS A 182 14.15 -14.92 -0.05
N LEU A 183 13.97 -13.62 0.05
CA LEU A 183 12.75 -12.99 0.57
C LEU A 183 11.70 -12.71 -0.51
N GLY A 184 11.97 -13.08 -1.77
CA GLY A 184 11.05 -12.88 -2.89
C GLY A 184 11.06 -11.46 -3.46
N ILE A 185 12.11 -10.67 -3.23
CA ILE A 185 12.27 -9.36 -3.84
C ILE A 185 12.74 -9.53 -5.29
N PRO A 186 11.97 -9.10 -6.30
CA PRO A 186 12.38 -9.10 -7.70
C PRO A 186 13.23 -7.86 -8.02
N LYS A 187 13.66 -7.73 -9.25
CA LYS A 187 14.15 -6.47 -9.82
C LYS A 187 12.98 -5.48 -9.94
N PHE A 188 13.15 -4.23 -9.49
CA PHE A 188 12.11 -3.21 -9.50
C PHE A 188 12.69 -1.80 -9.70
N GLY A 189 11.82 -0.81 -9.84
CA GLY A 189 12.20 0.55 -10.19
C GLY A 189 12.13 0.80 -11.70
N PHE A 190 12.87 1.75 -12.21
CA PHE A 190 12.90 2.09 -13.63
C PHE A 190 14.31 2.46 -14.11
N ASP A 191 14.60 2.17 -15.37
CA ASP A 191 15.89 2.41 -15.99
C ASP A 191 16.03 3.86 -16.47
N LEU A 192 15.82 4.80 -15.54
CA LEU A 192 15.97 6.23 -15.77
C LEU A 192 16.60 6.87 -14.53
N LYS A 193 17.33 7.96 -14.72
CA LYS A 193 17.88 8.75 -13.62
C LYS A 193 16.75 9.49 -12.89
N LEU A 194 16.83 9.47 -11.58
CA LEU A 194 15.99 10.26 -10.67
C LEU A 194 16.90 11.21 -9.91
N ASN A 195 16.53 12.48 -9.81
CA ASN A 195 17.31 13.47 -9.08
C ASN A 195 16.38 14.29 -8.16
N PRO A 196 16.63 14.30 -6.83
CA PRO A 196 17.66 13.51 -6.14
C PRO A 196 17.31 12.02 -6.07
N LEU A 197 18.34 11.18 -6.00
CA LEU A 197 18.24 9.75 -5.68
C LEU A 197 19.19 9.44 -4.52
N PHE A 198 18.69 8.74 -3.50
CA PHE A 198 19.45 8.42 -2.30
C PHE A 198 19.73 6.93 -2.19
N ALA A 199 20.90 6.62 -1.61
CA ALA A 199 21.28 5.29 -1.17
C ALA A 199 21.26 5.25 0.36
N PRO A 200 20.52 4.34 1.01
CA PRO A 200 20.59 4.19 2.45
C PRO A 200 21.94 3.63 2.86
N ILE A 201 22.50 4.13 3.96
CA ILE A 201 23.73 3.66 4.57
C ILE A 201 23.37 2.58 5.61
N PRO A 202 23.70 1.30 5.38
CA PRO A 202 23.34 0.24 6.31
C PRO A 202 24.09 0.37 7.63
N ALA A 203 23.35 0.31 8.75
CA ALA A 203 23.95 0.17 10.08
C ALA A 203 24.30 -1.29 10.38
N ALA A 204 25.01 -1.52 11.48
CA ALA A 204 25.34 -2.88 11.92
C ALA A 204 24.06 -3.71 12.14
N GLY A 205 23.97 -4.87 11.50
CA GLY A 205 22.81 -5.75 11.55
C GLY A 205 21.73 -5.47 10.52
N ASP A 206 21.80 -4.38 9.75
CA ASP A 206 20.92 -4.13 8.63
C ASP A 206 21.20 -5.09 7.48
N ARG A 207 20.15 -5.45 6.73
CA ARG A 207 20.24 -6.32 5.55
C ARG A 207 20.00 -5.53 4.28
N VAL A 208 20.95 -5.58 3.35
CA VAL A 208 20.79 -4.97 2.01
C VAL A 208 20.03 -5.96 1.12
N LEU A 209 18.79 -5.62 0.79
CA LEU A 209 17.91 -6.49 -0.01
C LEU A 209 18.04 -6.23 -1.52
N ALA A 210 18.37 -5.00 -1.91
CA ALA A 210 18.64 -4.66 -3.31
C ALA A 210 19.72 -3.57 -3.41
N LYS A 211 20.39 -3.53 -4.56
CA LYS A 211 21.42 -2.54 -4.90
C LYS A 211 21.10 -1.85 -6.20
N TYR A 212 21.55 -0.63 -6.35
CA TYR A 212 21.61 0.07 -7.63
C TYR A 212 22.65 -0.58 -8.56
N PRO A 213 22.59 -0.32 -9.89
CA PRO A 213 23.60 -0.81 -10.84
C PRO A 213 25.04 -0.44 -10.50
N ASN A 214 25.26 0.70 -9.82
CA ASN A 214 26.60 1.11 -9.35
C ASN A 214 27.05 0.42 -8.04
N GLY A 215 26.27 -0.52 -7.52
CA GLY A 215 26.59 -1.31 -6.32
C GLY A 215 26.17 -0.70 -4.99
N LYS A 216 25.73 0.58 -4.93
CA LYS A 216 25.22 1.19 -3.71
C LYS A 216 23.90 0.54 -3.27
N PRO A 217 23.58 0.51 -1.96
CA PRO A 217 22.31 0.00 -1.47
C PRO A 217 21.12 0.79 -2.06
N ALA A 218 20.07 0.07 -2.49
CA ALA A 218 18.82 0.64 -3.00
C ALA A 218 17.62 0.28 -2.12
N MET A 219 17.69 -0.86 -1.40
CA MET A 219 16.70 -1.30 -0.44
C MET A 219 17.39 -1.92 0.77
N VAL A 220 17.08 -1.41 1.95
CA VAL A 220 17.64 -1.89 3.23
C VAL A 220 16.53 -2.24 4.19
N LEU A 221 16.65 -3.41 4.82
CA LEU A 221 15.78 -3.90 5.88
C LEU A 221 16.50 -3.84 7.21
N ARG A 222 15.88 -3.19 8.19
CA ARG A 222 16.28 -3.14 9.60
C ARG A 222 15.31 -3.93 10.46
N THR A 223 15.83 -4.85 11.27
CA THR A 223 15.03 -5.70 12.19
C THR A 223 15.47 -5.58 13.65
N SER A 224 16.38 -4.67 13.95
CA SER A 224 16.90 -4.45 15.32
C SER A 224 15.88 -3.82 16.28
N GLY A 225 14.79 -3.23 15.78
CA GLY A 225 13.70 -2.66 16.58
C GLY A 225 12.55 -3.64 16.82
N LYS A 226 11.46 -3.16 17.42
CA LYS A 226 10.25 -3.96 17.68
C LYS A 226 9.52 -4.37 16.40
N ARG A 227 9.68 -3.61 15.33
CA ARG A 227 9.04 -3.79 14.03
C ARG A 227 10.06 -3.64 12.91
N PRO A 228 9.96 -4.44 11.84
CA PRO A 228 10.78 -4.24 10.65
C PRO A 228 10.61 -2.83 10.08
N GLN A 229 11.73 -2.20 9.70
CA GLN A 229 11.77 -0.92 9.02
C GLN A 229 12.47 -1.11 7.67
N ILE A 230 11.94 -0.52 6.61
CA ILE A 230 12.47 -0.70 5.26
C ILE A 230 12.66 0.67 4.62
N TYR A 231 13.85 0.93 4.09
CA TYR A 231 14.11 2.08 3.24
C TYR A 231 14.27 1.63 1.79
N ILE A 232 13.60 2.34 0.87
CA ILE A 232 13.61 2.07 -0.58
C ILE A 232 13.92 3.38 -1.31
N GLY A 233 15.02 3.41 -2.05
CA GLY A 233 15.42 4.59 -2.81
C GLY A 233 14.61 4.82 -4.10
N PRO A 234 14.35 3.81 -4.95
CA PRO A 234 13.47 3.96 -6.10
C PRO A 234 12.02 4.29 -5.71
N THR A 235 11.34 5.10 -6.52
CA THR A 235 9.93 5.46 -6.29
C THR A 235 8.94 4.44 -6.82
N GLN A 236 9.33 3.62 -7.81
CA GLN A 236 8.45 2.65 -8.44
C GLN A 236 8.65 1.26 -7.83
N LEU A 237 7.61 0.75 -7.20
CA LEU A 237 7.54 -0.62 -6.69
C LEU A 237 6.86 -1.54 -7.71
N SER A 238 6.69 -2.82 -7.33
CA SER A 238 5.84 -3.78 -8.03
C SER A 238 4.95 -4.53 -7.02
N PRO A 239 3.87 -5.18 -7.47
CA PRO A 239 3.03 -6.00 -6.58
C PRO A 239 3.82 -7.10 -5.86
N GLU A 240 4.81 -7.69 -6.54
CA GLU A 240 5.66 -8.74 -5.95
C GLU A 240 6.53 -8.19 -4.81
N VAL A 241 7.12 -7.00 -4.99
CA VAL A 241 7.88 -6.31 -3.92
C VAL A 241 6.95 -6.05 -2.73
N CYS A 242 5.74 -5.55 -2.97
CA CYS A 242 4.78 -5.25 -1.91
C CYS A 242 4.30 -6.52 -1.20
N ARG A 243 4.10 -7.65 -1.92
CA ARG A 243 3.81 -8.96 -1.30
C ARG A 243 4.96 -9.46 -0.43
N ALA A 244 6.20 -9.34 -0.89
CA ALA A 244 7.37 -9.70 -0.11
C ALA A 244 7.49 -8.86 1.16
N ILE A 245 7.26 -7.55 1.08
CA ILE A 245 7.24 -6.63 2.23
C ILE A 245 6.11 -7.02 3.21
N ALA A 246 4.91 -7.27 2.73
CA ALA A 246 3.79 -7.70 3.57
C ALA A 246 4.15 -8.98 4.35
N LYS A 247 4.77 -9.97 3.68
CA LYS A 247 5.25 -11.20 4.31
C LYS A 247 6.34 -10.95 5.36
N ILE A 248 7.34 -10.09 5.06
CA ILE A 248 8.39 -9.69 6.01
C ILE A 248 7.78 -9.05 7.26
N CYS A 249 6.74 -8.25 7.09
CA CYS A 249 6.05 -7.53 8.18
C CYS A 249 4.95 -8.35 8.87
N GLY A 250 4.74 -9.61 8.47
CA GLY A 250 3.73 -10.51 9.06
C GLY A 250 2.29 -10.09 8.79
N ILE A 251 2.03 -9.45 7.64
CA ILE A 251 0.69 -9.05 7.21
C ILE A 251 0.02 -10.21 6.46
N HIS A 252 -1.23 -10.48 6.81
CA HIS A 252 -2.00 -11.54 6.16
C HIS A 252 -2.44 -11.11 4.75
N SER A 253 -2.10 -11.92 3.74
CA SER A 253 -2.65 -11.80 2.38
C SER A 253 -3.81 -12.78 2.24
N TYR A 254 -4.95 -12.28 1.80
CA TYR A 254 -6.14 -13.10 1.56
C TYR A 254 -6.12 -13.83 0.21
N VAL A 255 -5.28 -13.38 -0.72
CA VAL A 255 -5.20 -13.96 -2.07
C VAL A 255 -3.75 -14.03 -2.52
N ASP A 256 -3.34 -15.15 -3.11
CA ASP A 256 -1.97 -15.42 -3.56
C ASP A 256 -1.63 -14.87 -4.96
N ASN A 257 -2.65 -14.69 -5.82
CA ASN A 257 -2.50 -14.11 -7.17
C ASN A 257 -2.84 -12.60 -7.15
N GLU A 258 -2.65 -11.92 -8.28
CA GLU A 258 -2.95 -10.49 -8.41
C GLU A 258 -4.45 -10.21 -8.27
N ALA A 259 -4.84 -9.75 -7.10
CA ALA A 259 -6.21 -9.38 -6.78
C ALA A 259 -6.24 -8.28 -5.72
N VAL A 260 -7.25 -7.44 -5.79
CA VAL A 260 -7.56 -6.47 -4.72
C VAL A 260 -8.45 -7.16 -3.70
N ALA A 261 -8.07 -7.08 -2.42
CA ALA A 261 -8.85 -7.64 -1.33
C ALA A 261 -9.24 -6.57 -0.31
N PHE A 262 -10.51 -6.62 0.16
CA PHE A 262 -10.98 -5.83 1.30
C PHE A 262 -11.77 -6.74 2.24
N ALA A 263 -11.51 -6.64 3.53
CA ALA A 263 -12.19 -7.42 4.55
C ALA A 263 -12.72 -6.51 5.66
N ASN A 264 -14.00 -6.61 5.98
CA ASN A 264 -14.65 -5.91 7.07
C ASN A 264 -16.00 -6.55 7.41
N GLY A 265 -16.44 -6.46 8.67
CA GLY A 265 -17.79 -6.83 9.10
C GLY A 265 -18.19 -8.29 8.77
N GLY A 266 -17.24 -9.23 8.74
CA GLY A 266 -17.49 -10.62 8.34
C GLY A 266 -17.50 -10.85 6.83
N TYR A 267 -17.26 -9.83 6.01
CA TYR A 267 -17.20 -9.95 4.56
C TYR A 267 -15.76 -9.86 4.04
N LEU A 268 -15.47 -10.59 2.96
CA LEU A 268 -14.24 -10.52 2.19
C LEU A 268 -14.59 -10.29 0.71
N LEU A 269 -14.18 -9.14 0.18
CA LEU A 269 -14.19 -8.85 -1.24
C LEU A 269 -12.87 -9.28 -1.87
N VAL A 270 -12.95 -10.02 -2.98
CA VAL A 270 -11.83 -10.28 -3.89
C VAL A 270 -12.22 -9.78 -5.28
N TYR A 271 -11.40 -8.91 -5.84
CA TYR A 271 -11.49 -8.43 -7.21
C TYR A 271 -10.24 -8.88 -7.97
N ALA A 272 -10.40 -9.81 -8.90
CA ALA A 272 -9.29 -10.34 -9.69
C ALA A 272 -8.80 -9.29 -10.70
N THR A 273 -7.50 -9.00 -10.69
CA THR A 273 -6.86 -8.09 -11.65
C THR A 273 -6.10 -8.82 -12.75
N LYS A 274 -6.08 -10.15 -12.68
CA LYS A 274 -5.43 -11.05 -13.63
C LYS A 274 -6.21 -12.35 -13.75
N ASP A 275 -6.18 -12.96 -14.93
CA ASP A 275 -6.76 -14.29 -15.16
C ASP A 275 -5.97 -15.38 -14.43
N GLY A 276 -6.65 -16.44 -13.99
CA GLY A 276 -6.03 -17.64 -13.45
C GLY A 276 -6.63 -18.13 -12.13
N ASP A 277 -5.93 -19.07 -11.52
CA ASP A 277 -6.29 -19.60 -10.22
C ASP A 277 -5.91 -18.60 -9.12
N HIS A 278 -6.87 -18.29 -8.27
CA HIS A 278 -6.73 -17.42 -7.11
C HIS A 278 -7.01 -18.22 -5.85
N THR A 279 -5.98 -18.47 -5.06
CA THR A 279 -6.12 -19.19 -3.79
C THR A 279 -6.46 -18.18 -2.69
N VAL A 280 -7.70 -18.24 -2.23
CA VAL A 280 -8.17 -17.45 -1.09
C VAL A 280 -7.80 -18.15 0.20
N SER A 281 -7.15 -17.41 1.12
CA SER A 281 -6.73 -17.87 2.44
C SER A 281 -7.36 -17.01 3.53
N LEU A 282 -8.26 -17.59 4.30
CA LEU A 282 -8.89 -16.94 5.45
C LEU A 282 -7.96 -16.98 6.68
N LYS A 283 -8.12 -16.05 7.61
CA LYS A 283 -7.38 -16.06 8.89
C LYS A 283 -7.72 -17.31 9.73
N THR A 284 -9.00 -17.71 9.71
CA THR A 284 -9.53 -18.90 10.37
C THR A 284 -10.44 -19.66 9.42
N GLU A 285 -10.62 -20.96 9.66
CA GLU A 285 -11.59 -21.77 8.91
C GLU A 285 -13.00 -21.28 9.20
N ALA A 286 -13.84 -21.15 8.17
CA ALA A 286 -15.21 -20.65 8.27
C ALA A 286 -16.12 -21.31 7.23
N ASP A 287 -17.42 -21.34 7.51
CA ASP A 287 -18.45 -21.61 6.51
C ASP A 287 -18.62 -20.34 5.68
N VAL A 288 -18.51 -20.47 4.37
CA VAL A 288 -18.45 -19.32 3.46
C VAL A 288 -19.57 -19.38 2.44
N GLU A 289 -20.16 -18.23 2.18
CA GLU A 289 -21.21 -18.00 1.19
C GLU A 289 -20.76 -16.91 0.19
N ASP A 290 -21.10 -17.04 -1.08
CA ASP A 290 -21.07 -15.94 -2.04
C ASP A 290 -22.26 -15.03 -1.76
N ALA A 291 -22.00 -13.87 -1.20
CA ALA A 291 -23.03 -12.93 -0.74
C ALA A 291 -23.83 -12.30 -1.90
N LEU A 292 -23.29 -12.27 -3.12
CA LEU A 292 -24.00 -11.77 -4.30
C LEU A 292 -24.89 -12.85 -4.92
N ALA A 293 -24.36 -14.07 -5.06
CA ALA A 293 -25.10 -15.19 -5.65
C ALA A 293 -26.01 -15.92 -4.64
N GLY A 294 -25.85 -15.68 -3.33
CA GLY A 294 -26.54 -16.42 -2.27
C GLY A 294 -26.17 -17.90 -2.24
N LYS A 295 -24.99 -18.28 -2.73
CA LYS A 295 -24.56 -19.65 -2.91
C LYS A 295 -23.55 -20.06 -1.85
N LYS A 296 -23.78 -21.19 -1.18
CA LYS A 296 -22.79 -21.76 -0.25
C LYS A 296 -21.54 -22.17 -1.01
N LEU A 297 -20.39 -21.67 -0.59
CA LEU A 297 -19.07 -22.04 -1.10
C LEU A 297 -18.43 -23.19 -0.31
N GLY A 298 -19.01 -23.52 0.87
CA GLY A 298 -18.57 -24.58 1.77
C GLY A 298 -17.68 -24.05 2.88
N ARG A 299 -17.20 -24.98 3.72
CA ARG A 299 -16.32 -24.69 4.84
C ARG A 299 -14.87 -24.85 4.42
N PHE A 300 -14.05 -23.81 4.62
CA PHE A 300 -12.63 -23.85 4.29
C PHE A 300 -11.82 -22.78 5.04
N LYS A 301 -10.54 -23.03 5.16
CA LYS A 301 -9.53 -22.03 5.48
C LYS A 301 -8.84 -21.53 4.23
N THR A 302 -8.63 -22.43 3.26
CA THR A 302 -7.98 -22.13 1.99
C THR A 302 -8.76 -22.81 0.87
N LYS A 303 -9.04 -22.06 -0.21
CA LYS A 303 -9.75 -22.56 -1.39
C LYS A 303 -9.36 -21.80 -2.64
N THR A 304 -9.15 -22.52 -3.73
CA THR A 304 -8.80 -21.95 -5.04
C THR A 304 -10.06 -21.73 -5.88
N PHE A 305 -10.10 -20.58 -6.54
CA PHE A 305 -11.16 -20.15 -7.45
C PHE A 305 -10.53 -19.78 -8.79
N PRO A 306 -10.98 -20.34 -9.93
CA PRO A 306 -10.61 -19.88 -11.25
C PRO A 306 -11.35 -18.57 -11.53
N LEU A 307 -10.64 -17.45 -11.56
CA LEU A 307 -11.19 -16.12 -11.79
C LEU A 307 -10.57 -15.51 -13.05
N LYS A 308 -11.35 -14.68 -13.75
CA LYS A 308 -10.88 -13.83 -14.83
C LYS A 308 -10.64 -12.41 -14.31
N SER A 309 -9.80 -11.67 -14.99
CA SER A 309 -9.61 -10.24 -14.72
C SER A 309 -10.96 -9.52 -14.83
N GLY A 310 -11.33 -8.80 -13.76
CA GLY A 310 -12.63 -8.16 -13.63
C GLY A 310 -13.66 -8.94 -12.80
N ASP A 311 -13.43 -10.23 -12.52
CA ASP A 311 -14.33 -11.00 -11.68
C ASP A 311 -14.32 -10.50 -10.23
N VAL A 312 -15.52 -10.50 -9.64
CA VAL A 312 -15.77 -10.09 -8.26
C VAL A 312 -16.31 -11.28 -7.48
N LEU A 313 -15.68 -11.60 -6.37
CA LEU A 313 -16.16 -12.57 -5.39
C LEU A 313 -16.35 -11.88 -4.05
N LEU A 314 -17.59 -11.78 -3.59
CA LEU A 314 -17.92 -11.21 -2.29
C LEU A 314 -18.36 -12.34 -1.36
N MET A 315 -17.50 -12.68 -0.43
CA MET A 315 -17.69 -13.76 0.55
C MET A 315 -18.20 -13.20 1.88
N LYS A 316 -19.10 -13.97 2.51
CA LYS A 316 -19.59 -13.73 3.87
C LYS A 316 -19.34 -14.95 4.74
#